data_61911d19216e42958d102fe2ac3bb940
#
_entry.id   61911d19216e42958d102fe2ac3bb940
#
_cell.length_a   1.000
_cell.length_b   1.000
_cell.length_c   1.000
_cell.angle_alpha   90.00
_cell.angle_beta   90.00
_cell.angle_gamma   90.00
#
_symmetry.space_group_name_H-M   'P 1'
#
loop_
_entity.id
_entity.type
_entity.pdbx_description
1 polymer ?
#
loop_
_entity_poly.entity_id
_entity_poly.type
_entity_poly.pdbx_seq_one_letter_code
_entity_poly.pdbx_strand_id
1 'polypeptide(L)'
;MSLETYQHQEVFELESGKQLHGLQIGYHTYGTVNKQRNNVIWVCHALTANSDVLDWWKGLFGEQDFFNPGEHFIVCANILGSAYGTTSPLDLNPHSGQPYYLTFPEYTIRDLVKAHCLLADHLGIDQIHTAIGGSLGGQQALEWGIIEPDRIKNLILIATNARHSPWGIAFNESQRLALSADASFY
;
A
#
# COMPACT_ATOMS: atom_id res chain seq x y z
N MET A 1 6.93 -9.73 -13.64
CA MET A 1 8.02 -8.72 -13.70
C MET A 1 8.82 -8.76 -12.41
N SER A 2 10.01 -8.13 -12.36
CA SER A 2 10.78 -8.08 -11.10
C SER A 2 10.24 -6.95 -10.21
N LEU A 3 10.37 -7.14 -8.89
CA LEU A 3 10.11 -6.09 -7.91
C LEU A 3 11.00 -4.87 -8.23
N GLU A 4 10.38 -3.73 -8.33
CA GLU A 4 11.03 -2.42 -8.47
C GLU A 4 11.08 -1.71 -7.12
N THR A 5 11.96 -0.72 -6.99
CA THR A 5 12.12 0.00 -5.73
C THR A 5 12.24 1.50 -5.97
N TYR A 6 11.43 2.28 -5.28
CA TYR A 6 11.55 3.73 -5.18
C TYR A 6 12.17 4.10 -3.84
N GLN A 7 13.21 4.93 -3.87
CA GLN A 7 13.87 5.45 -2.67
C GLN A 7 13.52 6.94 -2.50
N HIS A 8 12.75 7.24 -1.47
CA HIS A 8 12.44 8.63 -1.11
C HIS A 8 13.65 9.29 -0.43
N GLN A 9 14.05 10.46 -0.92
CA GLN A 9 15.29 11.11 -0.47
C GLN A 9 15.08 12.01 0.76
N GLU A 10 13.86 12.45 0.96
CA GLU A 10 13.51 13.35 2.07
C GLU A 10 13.02 12.57 3.28
N VAL A 11 12.81 13.27 4.38
CA VAL A 11 12.21 12.71 5.58
C VAL A 11 10.71 12.52 5.35
N PHE A 12 10.21 11.32 5.61
CA PHE A 12 8.78 11.04 5.54
C PHE A 12 8.13 11.29 6.89
N GLU A 13 7.27 12.31 6.95
CA GLU A 13 6.55 12.68 8.17
C GLU A 13 5.23 11.91 8.28
N LEU A 14 5.04 11.24 9.42
CA LEU A 14 3.83 10.50 9.76
C LEU A 14 2.81 11.40 10.46
N GLU A 15 1.52 11.05 10.42
CA GLU A 15 0.47 11.77 11.15
C GLU A 15 0.71 11.81 12.67
N SER A 16 1.44 10.85 13.21
CA SER A 16 1.86 10.82 14.63
C SER A 16 2.91 11.89 14.98
N GLY A 17 3.44 12.62 13.99
CA GLY A 17 4.59 13.53 14.15
C GLY A 17 5.94 12.83 14.20
N LYS A 18 5.97 11.50 14.16
CA LYS A 18 7.22 10.74 14.04
C LYS A 18 7.72 10.78 12.60
N GLN A 19 8.99 10.48 12.41
CA GLN A 19 9.68 10.57 11.12
C GLN A 19 10.27 9.23 10.72
N LEU A 20 10.19 8.92 9.42
CA LEU A 20 10.93 7.84 8.79
C LEU A 20 11.96 8.43 7.84
N HIS A 21 13.22 8.05 8.06
CA HIS A 21 14.33 8.41 7.19
C HIS A 21 14.62 7.28 6.21
N GLY A 22 14.85 7.64 4.95
CA GLY A 22 15.19 6.65 3.93
C GLY A 22 14.03 5.72 3.56
N LEU A 23 12.81 6.27 3.50
CA LEU A 23 11.64 5.52 3.07
C LEU A 23 11.88 4.88 1.71
N GLN A 24 11.78 3.56 1.66
CA GLN A 24 11.83 2.76 0.45
C GLN A 24 10.46 2.17 0.17
N ILE A 25 10.05 2.13 -1.08
CA ILE A 25 8.78 1.52 -1.52
C ILE A 25 9.07 0.49 -2.60
N GLY A 26 8.81 -0.77 -2.29
CA GLY A 26 8.83 -1.86 -3.26
C GLY A 26 7.50 -1.93 -4.01
N TYR A 27 7.55 -2.07 -5.33
CA TYR A 27 6.35 -2.08 -6.16
C TYR A 27 6.52 -2.93 -7.42
N HIS A 28 5.41 -3.27 -8.04
CA HIS A 28 5.37 -3.85 -9.39
C HIS A 28 4.56 -2.97 -10.32
N THR A 29 4.99 -2.93 -11.58
CA THR A 29 4.24 -2.33 -12.68
C THR A 29 4.02 -3.35 -13.78
N TYR A 30 2.86 -3.28 -14.45
CA TYR A 30 2.53 -4.15 -15.58
C TYR A 30 1.88 -3.32 -16.67
N GLY A 31 2.23 -3.62 -17.94
CA GLY A 31 1.75 -2.85 -19.09
C GLY A 31 2.47 -1.52 -19.27
N THR A 32 1.84 -0.60 -19.97
CA THR A 32 2.41 0.72 -20.30
C THR A 32 1.36 1.81 -20.24
N VAL A 33 1.77 3.01 -19.82
CA VAL A 33 0.91 4.21 -19.88
C VAL A 33 0.62 4.54 -21.33
N ASN A 34 -0.66 4.68 -21.68
CA ASN A 34 -1.07 5.08 -23.02
C ASN A 34 -0.82 6.58 -23.29
N LYS A 35 -0.94 6.99 -24.55
CA LYS A 35 -0.69 8.40 -24.96
C LYS A 35 -1.63 9.39 -24.28
N GLN A 36 -2.85 8.99 -23.97
CA GLN A 36 -3.85 9.79 -23.29
C GLN A 36 -3.67 9.82 -21.77
N ARG A 37 -2.76 9.00 -21.22
CA ARG A 37 -2.46 8.86 -19.79
C ARG A 37 -3.71 8.59 -18.92
N ASN A 38 -4.65 7.80 -19.45
CA ASN A 38 -5.96 7.54 -18.84
C ASN A 38 -6.24 6.05 -18.60
N ASN A 39 -5.21 5.20 -18.62
CA ASN A 39 -5.31 3.75 -18.44
C ASN A 39 -4.62 3.22 -17.18
N VAL A 40 -4.31 4.09 -16.23
CA VAL A 40 -3.64 3.70 -14.99
C VAL A 40 -4.63 3.03 -14.04
N ILE A 41 -4.30 1.81 -13.62
CA ILE A 41 -5.00 1.07 -12.56
C ILE A 41 -4.06 0.98 -11.36
N TRP A 42 -4.46 1.56 -10.25
CA TRP A 42 -3.70 1.47 -9.01
C TRP A 42 -4.33 0.45 -8.07
N VAL A 43 -3.56 -0.56 -7.69
CA VAL A 43 -4.01 -1.63 -6.80
C VAL A 43 -3.47 -1.37 -5.40
N CYS A 44 -4.37 -1.24 -4.44
CA CYS A 44 -4.06 -1.21 -3.02
C CYS A 44 -4.26 -2.63 -2.45
N HIS A 45 -3.18 -3.31 -2.11
CA HIS A 45 -3.26 -4.69 -1.64
C HIS A 45 -3.76 -4.81 -0.19
N ALA A 46 -4.32 -5.97 0.15
CA ALA A 46 -4.76 -6.30 1.50
C ALA A 46 -3.57 -6.55 2.45
N LEU A 47 -3.81 -6.58 3.77
CA LEU A 47 -2.79 -6.67 4.81
C LEU A 47 -1.73 -7.76 4.57
N THR A 48 -2.14 -8.93 4.12
CA THR A 48 -1.26 -10.10 3.96
C THR A 48 -0.81 -10.35 2.52
N ALA A 49 -1.23 -9.51 1.57
CA ALA A 49 -0.81 -9.59 0.18
C ALA A 49 0.49 -8.79 -0.07
N ASN A 50 0.91 -8.74 -1.31
CA ASN A 50 2.09 -8.01 -1.75
C ASN A 50 1.82 -7.31 -3.09
N SER A 51 2.84 -6.66 -3.65
CA SER A 51 2.71 -5.90 -4.90
C SER A 51 2.61 -6.74 -6.17
N ASP A 52 2.86 -8.05 -6.14
CA ASP A 52 2.74 -8.92 -7.31
C ASP A 52 1.28 -9.34 -7.53
N VAL A 53 0.46 -8.39 -7.98
CA VAL A 53 -0.99 -8.57 -8.11
C VAL A 53 -1.38 -9.65 -9.13
N LEU A 54 -0.57 -9.89 -10.15
CA LEU A 54 -0.86 -10.92 -11.15
C LEU A 54 -0.69 -12.34 -10.58
N ASP A 55 0.06 -12.50 -9.49
CA ASP A 55 0.19 -13.79 -8.83
C ASP A 55 -1.06 -14.14 -7.98
N TRP A 56 -1.54 -13.20 -7.16
CA TRP A 56 -2.56 -13.50 -6.16
C TRP A 56 -3.99 -13.06 -6.55
N TRP A 57 -4.19 -12.23 -7.58
CA TRP A 57 -5.53 -11.80 -8.00
C TRP A 57 -5.88 -12.27 -9.41
N LYS A 58 -5.56 -13.53 -9.69
CA LYS A 58 -5.90 -14.21 -10.94
C LYS A 58 -7.41 -14.22 -11.17
N GLY A 59 -7.85 -14.04 -12.41
CA GLY A 59 -9.25 -13.89 -12.79
C GLY A 59 -9.76 -12.45 -12.76
N LEU A 60 -9.01 -11.52 -12.13
CA LEU A 60 -9.28 -10.09 -12.21
C LEU A 60 -8.12 -9.35 -12.90
N PHE A 61 -6.88 -9.78 -12.67
CA PHE A 61 -5.66 -9.21 -13.23
C PHE A 61 -4.86 -10.26 -13.99
N GLY A 62 -4.68 -10.08 -15.29
CA GLY A 62 -3.94 -10.99 -16.17
C GLY A 62 -4.18 -10.68 -17.65
N GLU A 63 -3.45 -11.38 -18.53
CA GLU A 63 -3.51 -11.14 -19.97
C GLU A 63 -4.91 -11.39 -20.60
N GLN A 64 -5.74 -12.22 -19.97
CA GLN A 64 -7.09 -12.55 -20.44
C GLN A 64 -8.15 -12.12 -19.42
N ASP A 65 -7.76 -11.37 -18.39
CA ASP A 65 -8.62 -10.92 -17.32
C ASP A 65 -9.13 -9.48 -17.55
N PHE A 66 -10.03 -9.01 -16.69
CA PHE A 66 -10.65 -7.69 -16.84
C PHE A 66 -9.62 -6.55 -16.82
N PHE A 67 -8.64 -6.60 -15.94
CA PHE A 67 -7.51 -5.68 -15.94
C PHE A 67 -6.30 -6.33 -16.64
N ASN A 68 -6.30 -6.18 -17.96
CA ASN A 68 -5.28 -6.74 -18.84
C ASN A 68 -4.09 -5.77 -18.99
N PRO A 69 -2.84 -6.22 -18.74
CA PRO A 69 -1.64 -5.40 -18.94
C PRO A 69 -1.42 -4.92 -20.39
N GLY A 70 -2.05 -5.57 -21.37
CA GLY A 70 -2.04 -5.11 -22.76
C GLY A 70 -2.82 -3.82 -23.00
N GLU A 71 -3.78 -3.50 -22.13
CA GLU A 71 -4.65 -2.34 -22.24
C GLU A 71 -4.43 -1.33 -21.10
N HIS A 72 -4.02 -1.82 -19.92
CA HIS A 72 -3.88 -1.04 -18.71
C HIS A 72 -2.42 -0.94 -18.26
N PHE A 73 -2.07 0.19 -17.65
CA PHE A 73 -0.87 0.32 -16.86
C PHE A 73 -1.25 0.07 -15.39
N ILE A 74 -0.91 -1.11 -14.91
CA ILE A 74 -1.26 -1.58 -13.57
C ILE A 74 -0.09 -1.29 -12.64
N VAL A 75 -0.35 -0.62 -11.52
CA VAL A 75 0.64 -0.35 -10.47
C VAL A 75 0.12 -0.93 -9.17
N CYS A 76 0.98 -1.67 -8.47
CA CYS A 76 0.73 -2.12 -7.11
C CYS A 76 1.99 -1.90 -6.27
N ALA A 77 1.86 -1.16 -5.17
CA ALA A 77 2.95 -0.89 -4.24
C ALA A 77 2.75 -1.65 -2.93
N ASN A 78 3.86 -2.16 -2.37
CA ASN A 78 3.85 -2.73 -1.04
C ASN A 78 3.66 -1.60 -0.01
N ILE A 79 2.79 -1.84 0.96
CA ILE A 79 2.48 -0.87 2.01
C ILE A 79 3.64 -0.69 2.97
N LEU A 80 3.71 0.47 3.61
CA LEU A 80 4.60 0.74 4.73
C LEU A 80 4.44 -0.33 5.82
N GLY A 81 5.54 -0.83 6.35
CA GLY A 81 5.54 -1.94 7.31
C GLY A 81 5.51 -3.34 6.70
N SER A 82 5.36 -3.45 5.37
CA SER A 82 5.36 -4.73 4.67
C SER A 82 6.79 -5.27 4.50
N ALA A 83 6.98 -6.58 4.71
CA ALA A 83 8.27 -7.25 4.55
C ALA A 83 8.66 -7.51 3.06
N TYR A 84 7.90 -6.98 2.11
CA TYR A 84 8.09 -7.23 0.67
C TYR A 84 8.79 -6.06 -0.05
N GLY A 85 9.85 -5.50 0.58
CA GLY A 85 10.70 -4.49 -0.05
C GLY A 85 10.28 -3.04 0.19
N THR A 86 9.26 -2.79 1.00
CA THR A 86 8.94 -1.46 1.54
C THR A 86 9.46 -1.36 2.97
N THR A 87 9.90 -0.17 3.38
CA THR A 87 10.42 0.08 4.73
C THR A 87 9.52 -0.50 5.81
N SER A 88 10.10 -1.32 6.67
CA SER A 88 9.41 -2.21 7.59
C SER A 88 10.08 -2.28 8.97
N PRO A 89 9.47 -2.91 9.97
CA PRO A 89 10.11 -3.17 11.27
C PRO A 89 11.43 -3.94 11.20
N LEU A 90 11.70 -4.65 10.11
CA LEU A 90 12.94 -5.43 9.93
C LEU A 90 14.10 -4.60 9.38
N ASP A 91 13.82 -3.40 8.88
CA ASP A 91 14.84 -2.52 8.32
C ASP A 91 15.63 -1.81 9.43
N LEU A 92 16.85 -1.39 9.10
CA LEU A 92 17.72 -0.68 10.02
C LEU A 92 17.19 0.73 10.28
N ASN A 93 17.05 1.08 11.54
CA ASN A 93 16.85 2.46 11.95
C ASN A 93 18.17 3.22 11.75
N PRO A 94 18.22 4.26 10.89
CA PRO A 94 19.45 4.97 10.57
C PRO A 94 20.08 5.70 11.78
N HIS A 95 19.31 5.98 12.83
CA HIS A 95 19.81 6.62 14.04
C HIS A 95 20.49 5.64 15.00
N SER A 96 19.97 4.41 15.13
CA SER A 96 20.50 3.41 16.05
C SER A 96 21.42 2.39 15.38
N GLY A 97 21.33 2.23 14.06
CA GLY A 97 21.99 1.17 13.31
C GLY A 97 21.47 -0.24 13.61
N GLN A 98 20.33 -0.35 14.32
CA GLN A 98 19.68 -1.62 14.66
C GLN A 98 18.32 -1.70 13.98
N PRO A 99 17.78 -2.89 13.72
CA PRO A 99 16.42 -3.02 13.20
C PRO A 99 15.40 -2.32 14.10
N TYR A 100 14.38 -1.75 13.46
CA TYR A 100 13.32 -1.04 14.20
C TYR A 100 12.58 -1.95 15.18
N TYR A 101 12.22 -3.16 14.74
CA TYR A 101 11.35 -4.08 15.49
C TYR A 101 10.15 -3.35 16.13
N LEU A 102 9.97 -3.46 17.43
CA LEU A 102 8.89 -2.80 18.19
C LEU A 102 9.03 -1.27 18.29
N THR A 103 10.16 -0.72 17.89
CA THR A 103 10.36 0.75 17.82
C THR A 103 9.92 1.35 16.49
N PHE A 104 9.46 0.54 15.54
CA PHE A 104 8.90 1.04 14.28
C PHE A 104 7.76 2.02 14.59
N PRO A 105 7.73 3.20 13.97
CA PRO A 105 6.73 4.19 14.32
C PRO A 105 5.33 3.74 13.93
N GLU A 106 4.36 4.07 14.77
CA GLU A 106 2.95 3.89 14.43
C GLU A 106 2.57 4.77 13.26
N TYR A 107 1.82 4.21 12.32
CA TYR A 107 1.36 4.87 11.10
C TYR A 107 -0.13 4.61 10.86
N THR A 108 -0.75 5.45 10.07
CA THR A 108 -2.17 5.42 9.75
C THR A 108 -2.42 5.01 8.31
N ILE A 109 -3.69 4.79 7.94
CA ILE A 109 -4.08 4.58 6.53
C ILE A 109 -3.66 5.77 5.67
N ARG A 110 -3.75 6.99 6.21
CA ARG A 110 -3.33 8.20 5.49
C ARG A 110 -1.83 8.21 5.22
N ASP A 111 -1.02 7.72 6.14
CA ASP A 111 0.42 7.59 5.92
C ASP A 111 0.75 6.56 4.82
N LEU A 112 -0.01 5.45 4.76
CA LEU A 112 0.10 4.49 3.65
C LEU A 112 -0.20 5.17 2.31
N VAL A 113 -1.26 5.97 2.26
CA VAL A 113 -1.66 6.69 1.05
C VAL A 113 -0.66 7.77 0.67
N LYS A 114 -0.12 8.54 1.63
CA LYS A 114 0.96 9.50 1.35
C LYS A 114 2.18 8.84 0.70
N ALA A 115 2.56 7.63 1.16
CA ALA A 115 3.62 6.87 0.52
C ALA A 115 3.27 6.48 -0.93
N HIS A 116 2.02 6.09 -1.19
CA HIS A 116 1.54 5.84 -2.55
C HIS A 116 1.56 7.11 -3.42
N CYS A 117 1.19 8.27 -2.88
CA CYS A 117 1.28 9.55 -3.59
C CYS A 117 2.70 9.86 -4.04
N LEU A 118 3.69 9.68 -3.15
CA LEU A 118 5.12 9.87 -3.50
C LEU A 118 5.56 8.96 -4.65
N LEU A 119 5.14 7.69 -4.63
CA LEU A 119 5.44 6.77 -5.72
C LEU A 119 4.71 7.16 -7.00
N ALA A 120 3.46 7.59 -6.93
CA ALA A 120 2.71 8.05 -8.11
C ALA A 120 3.35 9.28 -8.74
N ASP A 121 3.84 10.23 -7.94
CA ASP A 121 4.59 11.40 -8.40
C ASP A 121 5.90 10.98 -9.07
N HIS A 122 6.64 10.06 -8.47
CA HIS A 122 7.87 9.50 -9.04
C HIS A 122 7.64 8.84 -10.41
N LEU A 123 6.53 8.12 -10.56
CA LEU A 123 6.13 7.47 -11.83
C LEU A 123 5.51 8.46 -12.84
N GLY A 124 5.36 9.74 -12.46
CA GLY A 124 4.73 10.77 -13.29
C GLY A 124 3.25 10.49 -13.55
N ILE A 125 2.54 9.88 -12.59
CA ILE A 125 1.12 9.55 -12.68
C ILE A 125 0.30 10.69 -12.08
N ASP A 126 -0.20 11.57 -12.93
CA ASP A 126 -1.04 12.70 -12.52
C ASP A 126 -2.51 12.27 -12.32
N GLN A 127 -2.97 11.23 -13.02
CA GLN A 127 -4.34 10.74 -12.94
C GLN A 127 -4.39 9.21 -12.91
N ILE A 128 -5.17 8.67 -11.99
CA ILE A 128 -5.47 7.25 -11.83
C ILE A 128 -6.88 7.01 -12.36
N HIS A 129 -7.00 6.19 -13.42
CA HIS A 129 -8.30 5.83 -13.98
C HIS A 129 -9.15 5.08 -12.96
N THR A 130 -8.54 4.10 -12.27
CA THR A 130 -9.24 3.34 -11.24
C THR A 130 -8.28 2.98 -10.11
N ALA A 131 -8.61 3.35 -8.89
CA ALA A 131 -7.99 2.79 -7.70
C ALA A 131 -8.87 1.66 -7.16
N ILE A 132 -8.29 0.49 -6.96
CA ILE A 132 -9.00 -0.71 -6.50
C ILE A 132 -8.31 -1.30 -5.29
N GLY A 133 -9.10 -1.70 -4.28
CA GLY A 133 -8.56 -2.38 -3.11
C GLY A 133 -9.60 -3.20 -2.35
N GLY A 134 -9.12 -4.29 -1.76
CA GLY A 134 -9.89 -5.15 -0.86
C GLY A 134 -9.44 -5.01 0.60
N SER A 135 -10.38 -5.07 1.55
CA SER A 135 -10.08 -5.00 2.98
C SER A 135 -9.26 -3.75 3.34
N LEU A 136 -8.06 -3.89 3.91
CA LEU A 136 -7.11 -2.80 4.16
C LEU A 136 -6.78 -1.98 2.89
N GLY A 137 -6.67 -2.65 1.74
CA GLY A 137 -6.47 -1.98 0.46
C GLY A 137 -7.65 -1.09 0.06
N GLY A 138 -8.87 -1.52 0.37
CA GLY A 138 -10.05 -0.70 0.16
C GLY A 138 -10.10 0.55 1.05
N GLN A 139 -9.58 0.47 2.29
CA GLN A 139 -9.43 1.63 3.16
C GLN A 139 -8.41 2.62 2.59
N GLN A 140 -7.30 2.13 2.04
CA GLN A 140 -6.30 2.96 1.36
C GLN A 140 -6.90 3.66 0.12
N ALA A 141 -7.57 2.92 -0.76
CA ALA A 141 -8.19 3.48 -1.95
C ALA A 141 -9.25 4.55 -1.61
N LEU A 142 -10.07 4.29 -0.57
CA LEU A 142 -11.05 5.25 -0.07
C LEU A 142 -10.41 6.52 0.47
N GLU A 143 -9.38 6.38 1.32
CA GLU A 143 -8.65 7.51 1.90
C GLU A 143 -7.97 8.34 0.81
N TRP A 144 -7.39 7.69 -0.20
CA TRP A 144 -6.78 8.40 -1.33
C TRP A 144 -7.80 9.23 -2.12
N GLY A 145 -8.99 8.66 -2.38
CA GLY A 145 -10.07 9.40 -3.02
C GLY A 145 -10.58 10.60 -2.21
N ILE A 146 -10.32 10.64 -0.89
CA ILE A 146 -10.64 11.77 -0.02
C ILE A 146 -9.56 12.84 -0.07
N ILE A 147 -8.28 12.45 0.00
CA ILE A 147 -7.17 13.42 0.09
C ILE A 147 -6.77 14.00 -1.28
N GLU A 148 -6.93 13.22 -2.36
CA GLU A 148 -6.66 13.66 -3.74
C GLU A 148 -7.83 13.31 -4.68
N PRO A 149 -9.02 13.90 -4.49
CA PRO A 149 -10.23 13.55 -5.25
C PRO A 149 -10.08 13.78 -6.76
N ASP A 150 -9.28 14.75 -7.16
CA ASP A 150 -9.06 15.07 -8.58
C ASP A 150 -8.10 14.09 -9.27
N ARG A 151 -7.28 13.36 -8.50
CA ARG A 151 -6.33 12.38 -9.02
C ARG A 151 -7.00 11.06 -9.37
N ILE A 152 -8.04 10.66 -8.65
CA ILE A 152 -8.71 9.37 -8.81
C ILE A 152 -10.07 9.53 -9.47
N LYS A 153 -10.23 8.91 -10.63
CA LYS A 153 -11.46 8.99 -11.41
C LYS A 153 -12.53 7.99 -10.95
N ASN A 154 -12.12 6.77 -10.60
CA ASN A 154 -13.01 5.71 -10.16
C ASN A 154 -12.42 4.97 -8.96
N LEU A 155 -13.29 4.57 -8.01
CA LEU A 155 -12.95 3.74 -6.87
C LEU A 155 -13.68 2.40 -6.95
N ILE A 156 -12.96 1.30 -6.78
CA ILE A 156 -13.52 -0.04 -6.59
C ILE A 156 -13.12 -0.52 -5.21
N LEU A 157 -14.11 -0.58 -4.32
CA LEU A 157 -13.92 -0.90 -2.90
C LEU A 157 -14.57 -2.25 -2.59
N ILE A 158 -13.77 -3.25 -2.19
CA ILE A 158 -14.21 -4.63 -2.01
C ILE A 158 -14.03 -5.04 -0.55
N ALA A 159 -15.08 -5.56 0.09
CA ALA A 159 -15.04 -6.11 1.45
C ALA A 159 -14.30 -5.21 2.45
N THR A 160 -14.64 -3.92 2.44
CA THR A 160 -13.97 -2.88 3.23
C THR A 160 -14.97 -1.97 3.95
N ASN A 161 -14.48 -1.02 4.72
CA ASN A 161 -15.30 -0.04 5.42
C ASN A 161 -14.51 1.27 5.64
N ALA A 162 -15.24 2.38 5.80
CA ALA A 162 -14.66 3.67 6.18
C ALA A 162 -14.38 3.76 7.70
N ARG A 163 -15.00 2.90 8.50
CA ARG A 163 -14.84 2.82 9.96
C ARG A 163 -15.09 1.40 10.43
N HIS A 164 -14.19 0.86 11.23
CA HIS A 164 -14.38 -0.45 11.85
C HIS A 164 -15.65 -0.50 12.70
N SER A 165 -16.44 -1.56 12.51
CA SER A 165 -17.55 -1.85 13.39
C SER A 165 -17.04 -2.31 14.77
N PRO A 166 -17.85 -2.21 15.85
CA PRO A 166 -17.50 -2.77 17.15
C PRO A 166 -17.11 -4.25 17.07
N TRP A 167 -17.77 -5.03 16.23
CA TRP A 167 -17.44 -6.44 16.00
C TRP A 167 -16.02 -6.59 15.41
N GLY A 168 -15.68 -5.83 14.37
CA GLY A 168 -14.35 -5.85 13.74
C GLY A 168 -13.24 -5.43 14.71
N ILE A 169 -13.50 -4.43 15.57
CA ILE A 169 -12.56 -3.99 16.60
C ILE A 169 -12.34 -5.13 17.62
N ALA A 170 -13.40 -5.74 18.12
CA ALA A 170 -13.31 -6.86 19.08
C ALA A 170 -12.59 -8.07 18.48
N PHE A 171 -12.86 -8.40 17.22
CA PHE A 171 -12.20 -9.49 16.50
C PHE A 171 -10.69 -9.25 16.37
N ASN A 172 -10.28 -8.07 15.93
CA ASN A 172 -8.86 -7.72 15.82
C ASN A 172 -8.16 -7.69 17.19
N GLU A 173 -8.85 -7.19 18.23
CA GLU A 173 -8.30 -7.16 19.59
C GLU A 173 -8.09 -8.56 20.16
N SER A 174 -9.00 -9.50 19.89
CA SER A 174 -8.82 -10.89 20.34
C SER A 174 -7.55 -11.53 19.76
N GLN A 175 -7.17 -11.19 18.53
CA GLN A 175 -5.94 -11.67 17.91
C GLN A 175 -4.70 -11.05 18.57
N ARG A 176 -4.71 -9.74 18.86
CA ARG A 176 -3.62 -9.08 19.60
C ARG A 176 -3.45 -9.66 20.99
N LEU A 177 -4.54 -9.89 21.70
CA LEU A 177 -4.53 -10.52 23.03
C LEU A 177 -3.97 -11.94 22.99
N ALA A 178 -4.29 -12.72 21.95
CA ALA A 178 -3.75 -14.06 21.77
C ALA A 178 -2.22 -14.04 21.60
N LEU A 179 -1.70 -13.11 20.78
CA LEU A 179 -0.27 -12.91 20.60
C LEU A 179 0.40 -12.46 21.93
N SER A 180 -0.18 -11.49 22.60
CA SER A 180 0.38 -10.96 23.87
C SER A 180 0.35 -11.97 25.02
N ALA A 181 -0.53 -12.98 24.95
CA ALA A 181 -0.60 -14.06 25.94
C ALA A 181 0.45 -15.16 25.72
N ASP A 182 1.10 -15.17 24.55
CA ASP A 182 2.16 -16.13 24.26
C ASP A 182 3.48 -15.68 24.90
N ALA A 183 4.04 -16.52 25.77
CA ALA A 183 5.29 -16.23 26.46
C ALA A 183 6.52 -16.08 25.55
N SER A 184 6.43 -16.53 24.29
CA SER A 184 7.51 -16.40 23.30
C SER A 184 7.42 -15.13 22.48
N PHE A 185 6.38 -14.30 22.68
CA PHE A 185 6.16 -13.08 21.89
C PHE A 185 7.10 -11.92 22.27
N TYR A 186 7.64 -11.90 23.51
CA TYR A 186 8.54 -10.86 24.04
C TYR A 186 9.98 -11.32 24.20
#